data_8fe88f73d26e9aef27f68afba492df3a
#
_entry.id   8fe88f73d26e9aef27f68afba492df3a
#
_cell.length_a   1.000
_cell.length_b   1.000
_cell.length_c   1.000
_cell.angle_alpha   90.00
_cell.angle_beta   90.00
_cell.angle_gamma   90.00
#
_symmetry.space_group_name_H-M   'P 1'
#
loop_
_entity.id
_entity.type
_entity.pdbx_description
1 polymer ?
#
loop_
_entity_poly.entity_id
_entity_poly.type
_entity_poly.pdbx_seq_one_letter_code
_entity_poly.pdbx_strand_id
1 'polypeptide(L)'
;MQIRTVRRWSAAVAWGALAVATAGCGQGAYAPSSTGAAAPATYAGIADLPEALAADGTTITVGDPLAKTVVRLYEDPRCPVVVDFESTGAKAIRAQTFKRQVRTEYTLASFKDVRLGGDGSKRAVNALRAALDGQKFAEYHAVLIDNQAAVEASGGFTTERLLELAERVPGLRGEAFDAAVATMKYQDFVTASQSAYEHTGDDPIGPGTPSFAIDSKPVPEEFRGFFFEEQLAEDLLTLVRTDPAGWRNYHA
;
A
#
# COMPACT_ATOMS: atom_id res chain seq x y z
N MET A 1 9.00 66.49 -1.85
CA MET A 1 7.89 67.20 -1.23
C MET A 1 7.13 66.16 -0.41
N GLN A 2 7.52 66.06 0.85
CA GLN A 2 6.72 66.26 2.07
C GLN A 2 5.53 65.27 2.16
N ILE A 3 5.18 64.59 3.27
CA ILE A 3 5.45 64.77 4.70
C ILE A 3 5.20 63.46 5.41
N ARG A 4 5.99 63.19 6.46
CA ARG A 4 5.84 62.22 7.56
C ARG A 4 4.52 62.34 8.29
N THR A 5 3.99 61.27 8.86
CA THR A 5 3.48 61.32 10.23
C THR A 5 3.62 59.98 10.96
N VAL A 6 4.38 60.02 12.02
CA VAL A 6 4.54 59.04 13.07
C VAL A 6 3.47 59.33 14.13
N ARG A 7 2.82 58.29 14.68
CA ARG A 7 2.13 58.39 15.96
C ARG A 7 2.40 57.19 16.82
N ARG A 8 3.18 57.44 17.86
CA ARG A 8 3.35 56.62 19.06
C ARG A 8 2.23 56.94 20.03
N TRP A 9 2.00 56.05 20.99
CA TRP A 9 1.46 56.22 22.37
C TRP A 9 0.77 54.93 22.73
N SER A 10 0.72 54.35 23.95
CA SER A 10 1.50 54.43 25.17
C SER A 10 1.10 53.23 26.01
N ALA A 11 1.99 52.80 26.87
CA ALA A 11 1.81 51.74 27.86
C ALA A 11 0.75 52.10 28.92
N ALA A 12 0.04 51.09 29.42
CA ALA A 12 -0.63 51.14 30.73
C ALA A 12 -0.26 49.90 31.52
N VAL A 13 0.46 50.16 32.60
CA VAL A 13 0.78 49.23 33.69
C VAL A 13 -0.38 49.30 34.67
N ALA A 14 -0.91 48.18 35.11
CA ALA A 14 -1.78 48.15 36.32
C ALA A 14 -1.33 46.99 37.22
N TRP A 15 -1.06 47.39 38.43
CA TRP A 15 -0.62 46.62 39.61
C TRP A 15 -1.79 45.91 40.31
N GLY A 16 -1.52 44.74 40.86
CA GLY A 16 -1.94 44.43 42.24
C GLY A 16 -3.00 43.38 42.42
N ALA A 17 -2.64 42.23 42.96
CA ALA A 17 -3.14 41.79 44.27
C ALA A 17 -2.50 40.44 44.66
N LEU A 18 -1.78 40.49 45.76
CA LEU A 18 -1.24 39.34 46.50
C LEU A 18 -2.39 38.71 47.31
N ALA A 19 -2.71 37.44 47.08
CA ALA A 19 -3.57 36.68 47.99
C ALA A 19 -2.76 35.47 48.50
N VAL A 20 -2.41 35.55 49.78
CA VAL A 20 -1.87 34.44 50.57
C VAL A 20 -3.03 33.51 50.90
N ALA A 21 -2.97 32.26 50.53
CA ALA A 21 -3.87 31.23 51.00
C ALA A 21 -3.07 30.06 51.59
N THR A 22 -3.47 29.69 52.73
CA THR A 22 -2.96 28.78 53.74
C THR A 22 -2.80 27.35 53.27
N ALA A 23 -1.75 26.70 53.79
CA ALA A 23 -1.47 25.27 53.65
C ALA A 23 -2.65 24.41 54.18
N GLY A 24 -3.16 23.56 53.31
CA GLY A 24 -3.99 22.41 53.64
C GLY A 24 -3.30 21.14 53.18
N CYS A 25 -2.76 20.33 54.11
CA CYS A 25 -2.33 18.98 53.86
C CYS A 25 -3.53 18.11 53.47
N GLY A 26 -3.71 17.89 52.18
CA GLY A 26 -4.59 16.87 51.65
C GLY A 26 -3.74 15.80 50.94
N GLN A 27 -3.67 14.59 51.52
CA GLN A 27 -3.15 13.42 50.84
C GLN A 27 -4.10 13.10 49.67
N GLY A 28 -3.82 13.67 48.50
CA GLY A 28 -4.44 13.30 47.24
C GLY A 28 -3.79 12.02 46.75
N ALA A 29 -4.52 10.92 46.78
CA ALA A 29 -4.13 9.70 46.09
C ALA A 29 -3.85 10.03 44.63
N TYR A 30 -2.61 9.87 44.20
CA TYR A 30 -2.24 9.83 42.80
C TYR A 30 -2.89 8.58 42.17
N ALA A 31 -4.04 8.75 41.57
CA ALA A 31 -4.52 7.78 40.61
C ALA A 31 -3.57 7.85 39.40
N PRO A 32 -2.90 6.77 38.99
CA PRO A 32 -2.17 6.76 37.75
C PRO A 32 -3.21 6.97 36.65
N SER A 33 -3.17 8.12 35.97
CA SER A 33 -3.86 8.30 34.71
C SER A 33 -3.24 7.31 33.74
N SER A 34 -3.86 6.15 33.61
CA SER A 34 -3.58 5.28 32.47
C SER A 34 -4.06 6.02 31.22
N THR A 35 -3.18 6.80 30.63
CA THR A 35 -3.30 7.18 29.23
C THR A 35 -3.13 5.88 28.44
N GLY A 36 -4.17 5.08 28.40
CA GLY A 36 -4.27 3.99 27.44
C GLY A 36 -4.06 4.62 26.06
N ALA A 37 -2.95 4.30 25.40
CA ALA A 37 -2.77 4.70 24.02
C ALA A 37 -4.02 4.21 23.28
N ALA A 38 -4.79 5.15 22.71
CA ALA A 38 -5.93 4.80 21.90
C ALA A 38 -5.43 3.85 20.81
N ALA A 39 -6.13 2.73 20.61
CA ALA A 39 -5.81 1.83 19.52
C ALA A 39 -5.76 2.67 18.23
N PRO A 40 -4.74 2.49 17.36
CA PRO A 40 -4.63 3.28 16.15
C PRO A 40 -5.93 3.14 15.35
N ALA A 41 -6.49 4.27 14.90
CA ALA A 41 -7.69 4.28 14.10
C ALA A 41 -7.50 3.40 12.86
N THR A 42 -8.49 2.58 12.50
CA THR A 42 -8.49 1.80 11.27
C THR A 42 -8.62 2.72 10.06
N TYR A 43 -8.14 2.29 8.89
CA TYR A 43 -8.49 2.93 7.62
C TYR A 43 -9.92 2.57 7.25
N ALA A 44 -10.70 3.53 6.74
CA ALA A 44 -12.10 3.31 6.39
C ALA A 44 -12.25 2.54 5.08
N GLY A 45 -11.27 2.62 4.18
CA GLY A 45 -11.30 1.96 2.89
C GLY A 45 -9.97 2.01 2.16
N ILE A 46 -9.96 1.45 0.95
CA ILE A 46 -8.78 1.33 0.10
C ILE A 46 -8.21 2.72 -0.28
N ALA A 47 -9.08 3.72 -0.45
CA ALA A 47 -8.70 5.08 -0.80
C ALA A 47 -7.95 5.83 0.34
N ASP A 48 -8.03 5.32 1.57
CA ASP A 48 -7.39 5.93 2.75
C ASP A 48 -6.03 5.31 3.05
N LEU A 49 -5.63 4.27 2.31
CA LEU A 49 -4.36 3.58 2.55
C LEU A 49 -3.18 4.46 2.12
N PRO A 50 -2.19 4.68 2.98
CA PRO A 50 -0.93 5.29 2.56
C PRO A 50 -0.23 4.43 1.51
N GLU A 51 0.29 5.08 0.48
CA GLU A 51 0.99 4.43 -0.62
C GLU A 51 2.34 5.12 -0.86
N ALA A 52 3.38 4.36 -1.13
CA ALA A 52 4.69 4.93 -1.43
C ALA A 52 5.53 4.00 -2.33
N LEU A 53 6.43 4.60 -3.10
CA LEU A 53 7.54 3.88 -3.69
C LEU A 53 8.61 3.68 -2.63
N ALA A 54 9.04 2.44 -2.40
CA ALA A 54 10.11 2.13 -1.46
C ALA A 54 11.47 2.67 -1.96
N ALA A 55 12.44 2.75 -1.05
CA ALA A 55 13.76 3.28 -1.36
C ALA A 55 14.55 2.47 -2.41
N ASP A 56 14.16 1.19 -2.63
CA ASP A 56 14.73 0.34 -3.69
C ASP A 56 14.30 0.76 -5.10
N GLY A 57 13.31 1.63 -5.22
CA GLY A 57 12.78 2.14 -6.48
C GLY A 57 11.96 1.13 -7.29
N THR A 58 11.69 -0.07 -6.76
CA THR A 58 11.01 -1.17 -7.47
C THR A 58 9.80 -1.72 -6.73
N THR A 59 9.72 -1.50 -5.42
CA THR A 59 8.63 -1.99 -4.56
C THR A 59 7.63 -0.87 -4.26
N ILE A 60 6.36 -1.13 -4.46
CA ILE A 60 5.26 -0.24 -4.05
C ILE A 60 4.73 -0.72 -2.71
N THR A 61 4.65 0.16 -1.73
CA THR A 61 4.14 -0.14 -0.39
C THR A 61 2.75 0.43 -0.21
N VAL A 62 1.85 -0.34 0.42
CA VAL A 62 0.46 0.03 0.72
C VAL A 62 0.13 -0.30 2.17
N GLY A 63 -0.40 0.65 2.90
CA GLY A 63 -0.79 0.50 4.31
C GLY A 63 0.14 1.20 5.29
N ASP A 64 -0.05 0.93 6.57
CA ASP A 64 0.67 1.62 7.64
C ASP A 64 2.19 1.33 7.58
N PRO A 65 3.05 2.36 7.44
CA PRO A 65 4.49 2.16 7.44
C PRO A 65 5.03 1.59 8.76
N LEU A 66 4.27 1.67 9.84
CA LEU A 66 4.62 1.13 11.16
C LEU A 66 4.04 -0.27 11.41
N ALA A 67 3.32 -0.85 10.45
CA ALA A 67 2.85 -2.23 10.56
C ALA A 67 4.04 -3.19 10.72
N LYS A 68 3.93 -4.08 11.71
CA LYS A 68 5.03 -5.01 12.05
C LYS A 68 5.14 -6.18 11.08
N THR A 69 4.00 -6.60 10.51
CA THR A 69 3.97 -7.68 9.53
C THR A 69 3.94 -7.10 8.13
N VAL A 70 4.82 -7.56 7.29
CA VAL A 70 4.93 -7.16 5.89
C VAL A 70 4.60 -8.36 5.01
N VAL A 71 3.59 -8.23 4.16
CA VAL A 71 3.29 -9.22 3.13
C VAL A 71 3.75 -8.66 1.79
N ARG A 72 4.72 -9.32 1.16
CA ARG A 72 5.18 -8.97 -0.19
C ARG A 72 4.52 -9.87 -1.21
N LEU A 73 3.96 -9.25 -2.22
CA LEU A 73 3.28 -9.85 -3.35
C LEU A 73 4.11 -9.66 -4.61
N TYR A 74 4.24 -10.74 -5.39
CA TYR A 74 4.85 -10.71 -6.72
C TYR A 74 3.75 -11.02 -7.72
N GLU A 75 3.42 -10.06 -8.57
CA GLU A 75 2.27 -10.13 -9.46
C GLU A 75 2.58 -9.64 -10.86
N ASP A 76 1.93 -10.25 -11.85
CA ASP A 76 1.86 -9.74 -13.22
C ASP A 76 0.39 -9.42 -13.52
N PRO A 77 0.05 -8.20 -13.94
CA PRO A 77 -1.34 -7.78 -14.17
C PRO A 77 -2.12 -8.64 -15.18
N ARG A 78 -1.42 -9.39 -16.04
CA ARG A 78 -2.03 -10.31 -17.02
C ARG A 78 -2.10 -11.75 -16.53
N CYS A 79 -1.67 -12.04 -15.28
CA CYS A 79 -1.71 -13.41 -14.76
C CYS A 79 -3.12 -13.75 -14.24
N PRO A 80 -3.83 -14.75 -14.81
CA PRO A 80 -5.18 -15.08 -14.36
C PRO A 80 -5.21 -15.62 -12.92
N VAL A 81 -4.14 -16.29 -12.45
CA VAL A 81 -4.04 -16.79 -11.08
C VAL A 81 -3.95 -15.65 -10.07
N VAL A 82 -3.47 -14.47 -10.47
CA VAL A 82 -3.53 -13.25 -9.64
C VAL A 82 -4.98 -12.84 -9.41
N VAL A 83 -5.87 -12.96 -10.40
CA VAL A 83 -7.31 -12.68 -10.24
C VAL A 83 -7.93 -13.62 -9.21
N ASP A 84 -7.59 -14.91 -9.25
CA ASP A 84 -8.09 -15.89 -8.28
C ASP A 84 -7.65 -15.53 -6.84
N PHE A 85 -6.37 -15.18 -6.67
CA PHE A 85 -5.83 -14.72 -5.40
C PHE A 85 -6.50 -13.41 -4.92
N GLU A 86 -6.59 -12.39 -5.77
CA GLU A 86 -7.15 -11.08 -5.42
C GLU A 86 -8.65 -11.16 -5.07
N SER A 87 -9.38 -12.11 -5.67
CA SER A 87 -10.78 -12.37 -5.36
C SER A 87 -11.00 -13.17 -4.05
N THR A 88 -9.93 -13.71 -3.46
CA THR A 88 -9.97 -14.59 -2.28
C THR A 88 -9.04 -14.10 -1.16
N GLY A 89 -7.85 -14.67 -1.04
CA GLY A 89 -6.93 -14.43 0.08
C GLY A 89 -6.42 -12.99 0.21
N ALA A 90 -6.35 -12.23 -0.90
CA ALA A 90 -6.00 -10.80 -0.83
C ALA A 90 -7.02 -9.99 0.00
N LYS A 91 -8.27 -10.45 0.11
CA LYS A 91 -9.27 -9.80 0.98
C LYS A 91 -8.85 -9.87 2.45
N ALA A 92 -8.33 -11.01 2.90
CA ALA A 92 -7.80 -11.15 4.26
C ALA A 92 -6.61 -10.22 4.51
N ILE A 93 -5.65 -10.16 3.57
CA ILE A 93 -4.51 -9.23 3.66
C ILE A 93 -5.02 -7.78 3.76
N ARG A 94 -5.94 -7.38 2.91
CA ARG A 94 -6.54 -6.04 2.88
C ARG A 94 -7.28 -5.71 4.17
N ALA A 95 -8.05 -6.66 4.72
CA ALA A 95 -8.72 -6.50 6.01
C ALA A 95 -7.72 -6.25 7.16
N GLN A 96 -6.59 -6.94 7.17
CA GLN A 96 -5.53 -6.72 8.15
C GLN A 96 -4.76 -5.40 7.89
N THR A 97 -4.65 -4.98 6.62
CA THR A 97 -4.07 -3.67 6.25
C THR A 97 -4.95 -2.53 6.76
N PHE A 98 -6.29 -2.63 6.63
CA PHE A 98 -7.22 -1.65 7.21
C PHE A 98 -7.08 -1.54 8.73
N LYS A 99 -6.81 -2.66 9.41
CA LYS A 99 -6.55 -2.71 10.87
C LYS A 99 -5.14 -2.22 11.25
N ARG A 100 -4.32 -1.76 10.30
CA ARG A 100 -2.91 -1.35 10.48
C ARG A 100 -1.99 -2.46 10.99
N GLN A 101 -2.38 -3.71 10.80
CA GLN A 101 -1.64 -4.88 11.29
C GLN A 101 -0.68 -5.44 10.25
N VAL A 102 -0.99 -5.21 8.97
CA VAL A 102 -0.20 -5.63 7.83
C VAL A 102 0.09 -4.42 6.94
N ARG A 103 1.31 -4.35 6.40
CA ARG A 103 1.66 -3.54 5.24
C ARG A 103 1.88 -4.47 4.05
N THR A 104 1.29 -4.13 2.92
CA THR A 104 1.49 -4.87 1.68
C THR A 104 2.58 -4.22 0.84
N GLU A 105 3.43 -5.02 0.25
CA GLU A 105 4.48 -4.60 -0.68
C GLU A 105 4.26 -5.31 -2.02
N TYR A 106 4.28 -4.56 -3.12
CA TYR A 106 4.08 -5.09 -4.46
C TYR A 106 5.36 -4.98 -5.27
N THR A 107 5.83 -6.09 -5.83
CA THR A 107 6.83 -6.14 -6.90
C THR A 107 6.12 -6.60 -8.16
N LEU A 108 5.99 -5.70 -9.14
CA LEU A 108 5.20 -5.91 -10.34
C LEU A 108 6.05 -6.50 -11.45
N ALA A 109 5.68 -7.70 -11.90
CA ALA A 109 6.29 -8.38 -13.05
C ALA A 109 5.58 -8.01 -14.36
N SER A 110 6.25 -8.27 -15.49
CA SER A 110 5.70 -8.06 -16.83
C SER A 110 6.10 -9.17 -17.82
N PHE A 111 6.42 -10.36 -17.30
CA PHE A 111 6.90 -11.48 -18.11
C PHE A 111 5.80 -12.16 -18.93
N LYS A 112 4.51 -11.97 -18.57
CA LYS A 112 3.39 -12.54 -19.34
C LYS A 112 3.35 -12.04 -20.79
N ASP A 113 3.90 -10.87 -21.08
CA ASP A 113 4.01 -10.36 -22.45
C ASP A 113 4.80 -11.31 -23.36
N VAL A 114 5.79 -12.02 -22.83
CA VAL A 114 6.57 -13.02 -23.59
C VAL A 114 5.69 -14.18 -24.05
N ARG A 115 4.71 -14.61 -23.22
CA ARG A 115 3.85 -15.77 -23.52
C ARG A 115 2.58 -15.39 -24.29
N LEU A 116 2.01 -14.22 -23.96
CA LEU A 116 0.73 -13.77 -24.49
C LEU A 116 0.89 -12.85 -25.71
N GLY A 117 2.12 -12.38 -25.95
CA GLY A 117 2.43 -11.39 -26.98
C GLY A 117 2.05 -9.96 -26.58
N GLY A 118 2.54 -9.00 -27.34
CA GLY A 118 2.32 -7.57 -27.09
C GLY A 118 3.11 -7.06 -25.88
N ASP A 119 2.60 -5.99 -25.29
CA ASP A 119 3.23 -5.25 -24.18
C ASP A 119 2.24 -4.89 -23.06
N GLY A 120 1.13 -5.61 -22.95
CA GLY A 120 0.04 -5.32 -22.03
C GLY A 120 0.45 -5.33 -20.55
N SER A 121 1.30 -6.29 -20.10
CA SER A 121 1.82 -6.27 -18.73
C SER A 121 2.66 -5.03 -18.47
N LYS A 122 3.57 -4.68 -19.38
CA LYS A 122 4.43 -3.49 -19.25
C LYS A 122 3.61 -2.21 -19.19
N ARG A 123 2.57 -2.09 -20.04
CA ARG A 123 1.67 -0.93 -20.03
C ARG A 123 0.89 -0.84 -18.73
N ALA A 124 0.36 -1.96 -18.23
CA ALA A 124 -0.36 -2.00 -16.97
C ALA A 124 0.55 -1.62 -15.78
N VAL A 125 1.79 -2.15 -15.73
CA VAL A 125 2.77 -1.80 -14.68
C VAL A 125 3.14 -0.31 -14.74
N ASN A 126 3.34 0.27 -15.94
CA ASN A 126 3.56 1.70 -16.11
C ASN A 126 2.37 2.53 -15.60
N ALA A 127 1.15 2.13 -15.92
CA ALA A 127 -0.06 2.82 -15.50
C ALA A 127 -0.29 2.72 -13.97
N LEU A 128 -0.01 1.57 -13.36
CA LEU A 128 -0.03 1.39 -11.90
C LEU A 128 1.01 2.28 -11.21
N ARG A 129 2.22 2.38 -11.77
CA ARG A 129 3.23 3.31 -11.25
C ARG A 129 2.81 4.78 -11.40
N ALA A 130 2.12 5.14 -12.49
CA ALA A 130 1.55 6.48 -12.67
C ALA A 130 0.44 6.76 -11.65
N ALA A 131 -0.40 5.79 -11.33
CA ALA A 131 -1.45 5.92 -10.33
C ALA A 131 -0.88 6.18 -8.92
N LEU A 132 0.28 5.62 -8.59
CA LEU A 132 0.97 5.87 -7.32
C LEU A 132 1.30 7.35 -7.10
N ASP A 133 1.64 8.11 -8.14
CA ASP A 133 1.90 9.54 -8.00
C ASP A 133 0.66 10.33 -7.54
N GLY A 134 -0.53 9.82 -7.84
CA GLY A 134 -1.82 10.34 -7.39
C GLY A 134 -2.33 9.72 -6.09
N GLN A 135 -1.56 8.85 -5.43
CA GLN A 135 -2.00 8.06 -4.27
C GLN A 135 -3.27 7.25 -4.60
N LYS A 136 -3.27 6.59 -5.77
CA LYS A 136 -4.37 5.82 -6.34
C LYS A 136 -3.95 4.45 -6.85
N PHE A 137 -2.77 3.98 -6.43
CA PHE A 137 -2.25 2.68 -6.85
C PHE A 137 -3.20 1.54 -6.44
N ALA A 138 -3.57 1.45 -5.16
CA ALA A 138 -4.36 0.33 -4.65
C ALA A 138 -5.78 0.31 -5.26
N GLU A 139 -6.41 1.49 -5.40
CA GLU A 139 -7.72 1.59 -6.05
C GLU A 139 -7.65 1.16 -7.53
N TYR A 140 -6.63 1.63 -8.25
CA TYR A 140 -6.48 1.32 -9.67
C TYR A 140 -6.03 -0.12 -9.91
N HIS A 141 -5.16 -0.67 -9.06
CA HIS A 141 -4.78 -2.08 -9.07
C HIS A 141 -6.02 -2.98 -8.97
N ALA A 142 -6.90 -2.73 -8.00
CA ALA A 142 -8.14 -3.49 -7.85
C ALA A 142 -9.00 -3.40 -9.13
N VAL A 143 -9.13 -2.21 -9.73
CA VAL A 143 -9.89 -2.03 -10.98
C VAL A 143 -9.27 -2.82 -12.13
N LEU A 144 -7.94 -2.83 -12.28
CA LEU A 144 -7.29 -3.58 -13.36
C LEU A 144 -7.50 -5.09 -13.20
N ILE A 145 -7.31 -5.62 -11.99
CA ILE A 145 -7.45 -7.04 -11.71
C ILE A 145 -8.91 -7.51 -11.88
N ASP A 146 -9.87 -6.77 -11.35
CA ASP A 146 -11.31 -7.09 -11.49
C ASP A 146 -11.77 -7.14 -12.96
N ASN A 147 -11.08 -6.45 -13.84
CA ASN A 147 -11.42 -6.39 -15.27
C ASN A 147 -10.48 -7.20 -16.17
N GLN A 148 -9.45 -7.83 -15.61
CA GLN A 148 -8.40 -8.49 -16.38
C GLN A 148 -8.94 -9.48 -17.42
N ALA A 149 -9.83 -10.39 -17.06
CA ALA A 149 -10.34 -11.42 -17.95
C ALA A 149 -11.08 -10.80 -19.17
N ALA A 150 -11.90 -9.76 -18.94
CA ALA A 150 -12.62 -9.06 -20.00
C ALA A 150 -11.66 -8.26 -20.90
N VAL A 151 -10.63 -7.67 -20.32
CA VAL A 151 -9.58 -6.93 -21.04
C VAL A 151 -8.77 -7.87 -21.92
N GLU A 152 -8.31 -9.00 -21.39
CA GLU A 152 -7.56 -9.99 -22.18
C GLU A 152 -8.40 -10.57 -23.33
N ALA A 153 -9.69 -10.83 -23.12
CA ALA A 153 -10.61 -11.29 -24.18
C ALA A 153 -10.84 -10.24 -25.27
N SER A 154 -10.56 -8.95 -25.01
CA SER A 154 -10.80 -7.82 -25.94
C SER A 154 -9.53 -7.16 -26.47
N GLY A 155 -8.37 -7.82 -26.40
CA GLY A 155 -7.12 -7.32 -26.98
C GLY A 155 -6.06 -6.86 -25.97
N GLY A 156 -6.30 -7.09 -24.66
CA GLY A 156 -5.33 -6.83 -23.60
C GLY A 156 -5.29 -5.38 -23.11
N PHE A 157 -4.33 -5.07 -22.25
CA PHE A 157 -4.13 -3.74 -21.67
C PHE A 157 -3.49 -2.79 -22.68
N THR A 158 -4.31 -2.17 -23.55
CA THR A 158 -3.90 -1.05 -24.40
C THR A 158 -3.91 0.27 -23.63
N THR A 159 -3.28 1.31 -24.16
CA THR A 159 -3.33 2.67 -23.58
C THR A 159 -4.78 3.13 -23.38
N GLU A 160 -5.63 2.96 -24.42
CA GLU A 160 -7.02 3.37 -24.40
C GLU A 160 -7.80 2.62 -23.30
N ARG A 161 -7.59 1.30 -23.19
CA ARG A 161 -8.26 0.48 -22.19
C ARG A 161 -7.83 0.85 -20.77
N LEU A 162 -6.55 1.12 -20.56
CA LEU A 162 -6.02 1.57 -19.27
C LEU A 162 -6.62 2.92 -18.86
N LEU A 163 -6.72 3.87 -19.79
CA LEU A 163 -7.35 5.16 -19.53
C LEU A 163 -8.87 5.04 -19.25
N GLU A 164 -9.57 4.17 -19.99
CA GLU A 164 -10.99 3.88 -19.73
C GLU A 164 -11.21 3.29 -18.32
N LEU A 165 -10.38 2.32 -17.92
CA LEU A 165 -10.47 1.73 -16.59
C LEU A 165 -10.13 2.73 -15.49
N ALA A 166 -9.24 3.67 -15.74
CA ALA A 166 -8.89 4.73 -14.79
C ALA A 166 -10.07 5.70 -14.49
N GLU A 167 -11.08 5.79 -15.37
CA GLU A 167 -12.30 6.56 -15.12
C GLU A 167 -13.11 6.01 -13.93
N ARG A 168 -12.92 4.75 -13.58
CA ARG A 168 -13.58 4.11 -12.43
C ARG A 168 -12.94 4.48 -11.09
N VAL A 169 -11.77 5.13 -11.10
CA VAL A 169 -11.08 5.59 -9.91
C VAL A 169 -11.26 7.11 -9.77
N PRO A 170 -12.05 7.60 -8.81
CA PRO A 170 -12.30 9.01 -8.65
C PRO A 170 -11.01 9.83 -8.49
N GLY A 171 -10.83 10.81 -9.37
CA GLY A 171 -9.71 11.75 -9.32
C GLY A 171 -8.38 11.20 -9.87
N LEU A 172 -8.36 10.00 -10.48
CA LEU A 172 -7.14 9.46 -11.10
C LEU A 172 -6.87 10.08 -12.48
N ARG A 173 -7.92 10.22 -13.32
CA ARG A 173 -7.77 10.79 -14.66
C ARG A 173 -7.41 12.28 -14.59
N GLY A 174 -6.51 12.67 -15.44
CA GLY A 174 -6.05 14.04 -15.63
C GLY A 174 -4.82 14.10 -16.52
N GLU A 175 -4.41 15.29 -16.93
CA GLU A 175 -3.34 15.49 -17.91
C GLU A 175 -2.04 14.74 -17.53
N ALA A 176 -1.62 14.81 -16.26
CA ALA A 176 -0.39 14.18 -15.81
C ALA A 176 -0.43 12.66 -15.87
N PHE A 177 -1.55 12.04 -15.42
CA PHE A 177 -1.74 10.59 -15.47
C PHE A 177 -1.89 10.11 -16.91
N ASP A 178 -2.75 10.77 -17.69
CA ASP A 178 -3.03 10.39 -19.08
C ASP A 178 -1.77 10.45 -19.94
N ALA A 179 -0.97 11.51 -19.80
CA ALA A 179 0.31 11.63 -20.48
C ALA A 179 1.30 10.56 -20.02
N ALA A 180 1.37 10.25 -18.72
CA ALA A 180 2.28 9.22 -18.19
C ALA A 180 1.93 7.83 -18.74
N VAL A 181 0.65 7.50 -18.86
CA VAL A 181 0.18 6.24 -19.46
C VAL A 181 0.50 6.21 -20.96
N ALA A 182 0.18 7.27 -21.68
CA ALA A 182 0.34 7.34 -23.14
C ALA A 182 1.82 7.29 -23.58
N THR A 183 2.73 7.88 -22.81
CA THR A 183 4.15 7.99 -23.16
C THR A 183 5.04 6.91 -22.52
N MET A 184 4.48 5.98 -21.76
CA MET A 184 5.26 5.02 -20.97
C MET A 184 6.28 5.71 -20.05
N LYS A 185 5.86 6.79 -19.38
CA LYS A 185 6.74 7.65 -18.55
C LYS A 185 7.60 6.87 -17.55
N TYR A 186 7.10 5.77 -17.03
CA TYR A 186 7.77 4.95 -16.02
C TYR A 186 8.40 3.67 -16.58
N GLN A 187 8.86 3.70 -17.83
CA GLN A 187 9.52 2.55 -18.48
C GLN A 187 10.71 2.03 -17.67
N ASP A 188 11.48 2.92 -17.03
CA ASP A 188 12.61 2.53 -16.17
C ASP A 188 12.13 1.75 -14.95
N PHE A 189 11.03 2.18 -14.32
CA PHE A 189 10.40 1.44 -13.22
C PHE A 189 9.92 0.06 -13.69
N VAL A 190 9.26 -0.03 -14.85
CA VAL A 190 8.80 -1.31 -15.43
C VAL A 190 9.96 -2.28 -15.58
N THR A 191 11.08 -1.80 -16.15
CA THR A 191 12.28 -2.63 -16.36
C THR A 191 12.92 -3.03 -15.03
N ALA A 192 13.06 -2.10 -14.09
CA ALA A 192 13.67 -2.34 -12.80
C ALA A 192 12.82 -3.30 -11.93
N SER A 193 11.48 -3.13 -11.92
CA SER A 193 10.57 -4.01 -11.18
C SER A 193 10.55 -5.43 -11.75
N GLN A 194 10.56 -5.59 -13.09
CA GLN A 194 10.72 -6.90 -13.72
C GLN A 194 12.05 -7.55 -13.33
N SER A 195 13.15 -6.79 -13.35
CA SER A 195 14.46 -7.31 -12.94
C SER A 195 14.48 -7.70 -11.45
N ALA A 196 13.86 -6.90 -10.56
CA ALA A 196 13.74 -7.24 -9.15
C ALA A 196 12.93 -8.53 -8.93
N TYR A 197 11.86 -8.74 -9.71
CA TYR A 197 11.10 -9.97 -9.71
C TYR A 197 11.95 -11.17 -10.15
N GLU A 198 12.68 -11.07 -11.27
CA GLU A 198 13.54 -12.15 -11.78
C GLU A 198 14.67 -12.56 -10.83
N HIS A 199 15.16 -11.62 -10.02
CA HIS A 199 16.18 -11.91 -9.01
C HIS A 199 15.59 -12.37 -7.66
N THR A 200 14.29 -12.70 -7.62
CA THR A 200 13.64 -13.20 -6.41
C THR A 200 13.61 -14.74 -6.42
N GLY A 201 14.14 -15.33 -5.37
CA GLY A 201 14.24 -16.79 -5.23
C GLY A 201 15.39 -17.40 -6.05
N ASP A 202 15.31 -18.70 -6.29
CA ASP A 202 16.37 -19.47 -6.95
C ASP A 202 16.13 -19.72 -8.45
N ASP A 203 14.93 -19.41 -8.94
CA ASP A 203 14.58 -19.56 -10.34
C ASP A 203 15.01 -18.31 -11.14
N PRO A 204 15.83 -18.43 -12.20
CA PRO A 204 16.31 -17.28 -12.97
C PRO A 204 15.20 -16.53 -13.74
N ILE A 205 14.01 -17.08 -13.83
CA ILE A 205 12.84 -16.41 -14.44
C ILE A 205 11.86 -15.85 -13.39
N GLY A 206 12.25 -15.90 -12.08
CA GLY A 206 11.45 -15.44 -10.96
C GLY A 206 10.51 -16.51 -10.37
N PRO A 207 9.87 -16.21 -9.22
CA PRO A 207 9.17 -17.21 -8.42
C PRO A 207 7.79 -17.64 -8.95
N GLY A 208 7.35 -17.10 -10.09
CA GLY A 208 5.98 -17.22 -10.58
C GLY A 208 5.04 -16.17 -9.99
N THR A 209 3.81 -16.05 -10.53
CA THR A 209 2.80 -15.09 -10.04
C THR A 209 1.43 -15.75 -9.86
N PRO A 210 0.72 -15.44 -8.73
CA PRO A 210 1.24 -14.70 -7.60
C PRO A 210 2.24 -15.51 -6.79
N SER A 211 3.21 -14.83 -6.17
CA SER A 211 4.08 -15.40 -5.14
C SER A 211 4.13 -14.49 -3.92
N PHE A 212 4.50 -15.08 -2.78
CA PHE A 212 4.32 -14.45 -1.48
C PHE A 212 5.60 -14.54 -0.64
N ALA A 213 5.91 -13.45 0.05
CA ALA A 213 6.86 -13.46 1.16
C ALA A 213 6.26 -12.73 2.36
N ILE A 214 6.56 -13.21 3.57
CA ILE A 214 6.18 -12.55 4.82
C ILE A 214 7.44 -12.19 5.57
N ASP A 215 7.57 -10.92 5.97
CA ASP A 215 8.74 -10.37 6.65
C ASP A 215 10.05 -10.76 5.93
N SER A 216 10.05 -10.54 4.61
CA SER A 216 11.17 -10.83 3.69
C SER A 216 11.53 -12.32 3.53
N LYS A 217 10.72 -13.25 4.07
CA LYS A 217 10.94 -14.69 3.91
C LYS A 217 9.90 -15.28 2.95
N PRO A 218 10.30 -16.02 1.92
CA PRO A 218 9.36 -16.70 1.03
C PRO A 218 8.39 -17.59 1.84
N VAL A 219 7.12 -17.57 1.46
CA VAL A 219 6.12 -18.47 2.05
C VAL A 219 6.43 -19.90 1.61
N PRO A 220 6.53 -20.86 2.54
CA PRO A 220 6.73 -22.27 2.23
C PRO A 220 5.63 -22.81 1.29
N GLU A 221 5.99 -23.82 0.47
CA GLU A 221 5.10 -24.41 -0.53
C GLU A 221 3.76 -24.85 0.07
N GLU A 222 3.81 -25.49 1.24
CA GLU A 222 2.64 -26.03 1.96
C GLU A 222 1.63 -24.95 2.36
N PHE A 223 2.06 -23.69 2.51
CA PHE A 223 1.18 -22.57 2.86
C PHE A 223 0.73 -21.73 1.67
N ARG A 224 1.27 -21.93 0.47
CA ARG A 224 0.91 -21.11 -0.69
C ARG A 224 -0.57 -21.22 -1.03
N GLY A 225 -1.14 -22.42 -0.92
CA GLY A 225 -2.56 -22.66 -1.15
C GLY A 225 -3.49 -21.87 -0.24
N PHE A 226 -3.03 -21.51 0.97
CA PHE A 226 -3.86 -20.75 1.93
C PHE A 226 -4.22 -19.36 1.41
N PHE A 227 -3.39 -18.78 0.55
CA PHE A 227 -3.68 -17.47 -0.06
C PHE A 227 -4.79 -17.52 -1.13
N PHE A 228 -5.31 -18.68 -1.45
CA PHE A 228 -6.46 -18.82 -2.35
C PHE A 228 -7.78 -19.09 -1.64
N GLU A 229 -7.78 -18.99 -0.30
CA GLU A 229 -8.96 -19.07 0.54
C GLU A 229 -8.90 -17.98 1.62
N GLU A 230 -9.93 -17.12 1.69
CA GLU A 230 -9.93 -15.95 2.55
C GLU A 230 -9.71 -16.29 4.03
N GLN A 231 -10.42 -17.33 4.54
CA GLN A 231 -10.30 -17.75 5.93
C GLN A 231 -8.93 -18.33 6.25
N LEU A 232 -8.37 -19.18 5.38
CA LEU A 232 -7.04 -19.76 5.58
C LEU A 232 -5.94 -18.70 5.54
N ALA A 233 -6.08 -17.69 4.67
CA ALA A 233 -5.17 -16.56 4.62
C ALA A 233 -5.24 -15.71 5.92
N GLU A 234 -6.44 -15.48 6.46
CA GLU A 234 -6.61 -14.78 7.75
C GLU A 234 -6.00 -15.56 8.91
N ASP A 235 -6.20 -16.87 8.96
CA ASP A 235 -5.65 -17.77 9.98
C ASP A 235 -4.12 -17.78 9.93
N LEU A 236 -3.53 -17.87 8.72
CA LEU A 236 -2.09 -17.80 8.53
C LEU A 236 -1.52 -16.45 8.98
N LEU A 237 -2.14 -15.34 8.60
CA LEU A 237 -1.71 -14.00 9.03
C LEU A 237 -1.83 -13.81 10.54
N THR A 238 -2.82 -14.43 11.16
CA THR A 238 -2.97 -14.43 12.62
C THR A 238 -1.88 -15.24 13.27
N LEU A 239 -1.55 -16.43 12.75
CA LEU A 239 -0.45 -17.26 13.21
C LEU A 239 0.89 -16.52 13.10
N VAL A 240 1.19 -15.89 11.95
CA VAL A 240 2.40 -15.08 11.76
C VAL A 240 2.55 -14.00 12.83
N ARG A 241 1.48 -13.32 13.20
CA ARG A 241 1.52 -12.25 14.21
C ARG A 241 1.65 -12.76 15.63
N THR A 242 1.08 -13.94 15.94
CA THR A 242 1.11 -14.52 17.29
C THR A 242 2.36 -15.34 17.53
N ASP A 243 2.94 -15.94 16.50
CA ASP A 243 4.20 -16.69 16.55
C ASP A 243 5.10 -16.34 15.35
N PRO A 244 5.67 -15.13 15.32
CA PRO A 244 6.48 -14.65 14.19
C PRO A 244 7.77 -15.43 13.99
N ALA A 245 8.25 -16.15 15.00
CA ALA A 245 9.45 -16.98 14.92
C ALA A 245 9.16 -18.40 14.43
N GLY A 246 8.03 -18.98 14.85
CA GLY A 246 7.72 -20.39 14.70
C GLY A 246 6.71 -20.72 13.60
N TRP A 247 5.95 -19.77 13.06
CA TRP A 247 4.86 -20.04 12.13
C TRP A 247 5.25 -20.93 10.93
N ARG A 248 6.53 -20.81 10.47
CA ARG A 248 7.04 -21.60 9.34
C ARG A 248 7.24 -23.09 9.66
N ASN A 249 7.21 -23.46 10.94
CA ASN A 249 7.38 -24.84 11.42
C ASN A 249 6.04 -25.56 11.66
N TYR A 250 4.92 -24.84 11.49
CA TYR A 250 3.61 -25.47 11.55
C TYR A 250 3.41 -26.33 10.29
N HIS A 251 2.92 -27.53 10.49
CA HIS A 251 2.54 -28.43 9.42
C HIS A 251 1.02 -28.32 9.24
N ALA A 252 0.60 -28.02 8.01
CA ALA A 252 -0.80 -27.90 7.64
C ALA A 252 -1.48 -29.28 7.51
#